data_5694ff5e1ccb88c455f588aa7e2a66a4
#
_entry.id   5694ff5e1ccb88c455f588aa7e2a66a4
#
_cell.length_a   1.000
_cell.length_b   1.000
_cell.length_c   1.000
_cell.angle_alpha   90.00
_cell.angle_beta   90.00
_cell.angle_gamma   90.00
#
_symmetry.space_group_name_H-M   'P 1'
#
loop_
_entity.id
_entity.type
_entity.pdbx_description
1 polymer ?
#
loop_
_entity_poly.entity_id
_entity_poly.type
_entity_poly.pdbx_seq_one_letter_code
_entity_poly.pdbx_strand_id
1 'polypeptide(L)'
;MLNNHVKLEGAQSRAIGFTIEAKDKTNVPSSVSLYFEYTAPGSSSVQRTQPMTITFTRRKLPEVQQNTFRLPGGVVSYATMRPPTSLECNKNKGAKLPVLLGLHGAGQAASDEIIRTMLDGVSDICAWTLFPSGVTPWSGDDWRRFRSLGC
;
A
#
# COMPACT_ATOMS: atom_id res chain seq x y z
N MET A 1 3.88 18.32 10.84
CA MET A 1 3.56 18.92 9.53
C MET A 1 4.57 18.37 8.53
N LEU A 2 4.15 17.67 7.49
CA LEU A 2 5.04 17.18 6.44
C LEU A 2 5.21 18.30 5.42
N ASN A 3 6.38 18.91 5.38
CA ASN A 3 6.69 19.98 4.42
C ASN A 3 7.17 19.40 3.08
N ASN A 4 6.25 18.85 2.32
CA ASN A 4 6.52 18.49 0.92
C ASN A 4 5.81 19.50 0.03
N HIS A 5 6.57 20.45 -0.52
CA HIS A 5 6.05 21.38 -1.52
C HIS A 5 6.03 20.70 -2.88
N VAL A 6 4.86 20.65 -3.51
CA VAL A 6 4.68 20.16 -4.87
C VAL A 6 4.10 21.28 -5.70
N LYS A 7 4.80 21.66 -6.77
CA LYS A 7 4.29 22.58 -7.77
C LYS A 7 3.46 21.79 -8.79
N LEU A 8 2.22 22.23 -9.02
CA LEU A 8 1.34 21.72 -10.05
C LEU A 8 1.12 22.83 -11.08
N GLU A 9 1.28 22.50 -12.35
CA GLU A 9 0.89 23.40 -13.43
C GLU A 9 -0.60 23.24 -13.73
N GLY A 10 -1.20 24.20 -14.42
CA GLY A 10 -2.62 24.15 -14.76
C GLY A 10 -2.99 22.88 -15.51
N ALA A 11 -4.14 22.29 -15.18
CA ALA A 11 -4.64 21.04 -15.74
C ALA A 11 -3.75 19.79 -15.50
N GLN A 12 -2.74 19.87 -14.65
CA GLN A 12 -1.88 18.77 -14.30
C GLN A 12 -2.44 17.99 -13.11
N SER A 13 -2.43 16.66 -13.20
CA SER A 13 -2.71 15.75 -12.11
C SER A 13 -1.44 15.01 -11.71
N ARG A 14 -1.10 15.00 -10.43
CA ARG A 14 0.10 14.33 -9.91
C ARG A 14 -0.22 13.55 -8.63
N ALA A 15 0.25 12.31 -8.56
CA ALA A 15 0.19 11.54 -7.34
C ALA A 15 1.17 12.09 -6.30
N ILE A 16 0.70 12.31 -5.08
CA ILE A 16 1.51 12.75 -3.94
C ILE A 16 1.56 11.61 -2.94
N GLY A 17 2.75 11.00 -2.79
CA GLY A 17 2.99 9.97 -1.80
C GLY A 17 3.49 10.57 -0.49
N PHE A 18 2.91 10.14 0.62
CA PHE A 18 3.37 10.49 1.97
C PHE A 18 3.35 9.26 2.88
N THR A 19 4.11 9.31 3.97
CA THR A 19 4.16 8.24 4.96
C THR A 19 3.55 8.75 6.25
N ILE A 20 2.70 7.93 6.85
CA ILE A 20 2.17 8.15 8.19
C ILE A 20 2.86 7.16 9.12
N GLU A 21 3.51 7.67 10.15
CA GLU A 21 4.15 6.85 11.17
C GLU A 21 3.47 7.09 12.51
N ALA A 22 3.06 6.01 13.17
CA ALA A 22 2.56 6.05 14.53
C ALA A 22 3.75 6.12 15.50
N LYS A 23 3.90 7.24 16.22
CA LYS A 23 4.93 7.38 17.25
C LYS A 23 4.69 6.45 18.44
N ASP A 24 3.43 6.26 18.81
CA ASP A 24 3.01 5.30 19.83
C ASP A 24 2.31 4.11 19.17
N LYS A 25 2.97 2.97 19.21
CA LYS A 25 2.46 1.71 18.63
C LYS A 25 1.33 1.08 19.44
N THR A 26 1.16 1.50 20.69
CA THR A 26 0.11 0.99 21.59
C THR A 26 -1.20 1.73 21.42
N ASN A 27 -1.13 3.00 21.03
CA ASN A 27 -2.29 3.88 20.87
C ASN A 27 -2.37 4.45 19.44
N VAL A 28 -2.54 3.56 18.47
CA VAL A 28 -2.75 3.97 17.07
C VAL A 28 -4.21 4.38 16.87
N PRO A 29 -4.49 5.61 16.41
CA PRO A 29 -5.86 6.04 16.15
C PRO A 29 -6.51 5.19 15.05
N SER A 30 -7.82 5.02 15.11
CA SER A 30 -8.59 4.30 14.08
C SER A 30 -8.74 5.10 12.79
N SER A 31 -8.53 6.40 12.84
CA SER A 31 -8.59 7.27 11.66
C SER A 31 -7.72 8.51 11.82
N VAL A 32 -7.33 9.09 10.69
CA VAL A 32 -6.61 10.36 10.61
C VAL A 32 -7.27 11.21 9.55
N SER A 33 -7.52 12.48 9.87
CA SER A 33 -8.00 13.45 8.91
C SER A 33 -6.83 14.27 8.36
N LEU A 34 -6.76 14.37 7.05
CA LEU A 34 -5.74 15.09 6.31
C LEU A 34 -6.40 16.17 5.45
N TYR A 35 -5.72 17.28 5.29
CA TYR A 35 -6.05 18.31 4.31
C TYR A 35 -4.76 18.81 3.66
N PHE A 36 -4.89 19.36 2.47
CA PHE A 36 -3.79 19.99 1.76
C PHE A 36 -3.95 21.50 1.80
N GLU A 37 -2.86 22.19 2.04
CA GLU A 37 -2.76 23.64 1.84
C GLU A 37 -2.20 23.90 0.46
N TYR A 38 -2.77 24.87 -0.24
CA TYR A 38 -2.33 25.26 -1.57
C TYR A 38 -2.46 26.77 -1.76
N THR A 39 -1.63 27.29 -2.63
CA THR A 39 -1.68 28.69 -3.08
C THR A 39 -1.96 28.70 -4.56
N ALA A 40 -3.02 29.39 -4.97
CA ALA A 40 -3.33 29.53 -6.39
C ALA A 40 -2.32 30.46 -7.09
N PRO A 41 -2.06 30.27 -8.39
CA PRO A 41 -1.20 31.15 -9.16
C PRO A 41 -1.68 32.60 -9.06
N GLY A 42 -0.75 33.53 -8.73
CA GLY A 42 -1.05 34.95 -8.59
C GLY A 42 -1.72 35.35 -7.25
N SER A 43 -1.95 34.41 -6.35
CA SER A 43 -2.47 34.67 -5.00
C SER A 43 -1.38 34.52 -3.94
N SER A 44 -1.41 35.36 -2.92
CA SER A 44 -0.60 35.20 -1.72
C SER A 44 -1.37 34.49 -0.59
N SER A 45 -2.66 34.22 -0.78
CA SER A 45 -3.51 33.57 0.23
C SER A 45 -3.38 32.05 0.17
N VAL A 46 -3.17 31.42 1.33
CA VAL A 46 -3.19 29.97 1.50
C VAL A 46 -4.64 29.51 1.63
N GLN A 47 -5.00 28.56 0.82
CA GLN A 47 -6.31 27.89 0.87
C GLN A 47 -6.14 26.45 1.36
N ARG A 48 -7.21 25.84 1.82
CA ARG A 48 -7.25 24.45 2.30
C ARG A 48 -8.28 23.66 1.52
N THR A 49 -7.93 22.40 1.24
CA THR A 49 -8.91 21.43 0.75
C THR A 49 -9.89 21.03 1.85
N GLN A 50 -11.01 20.44 1.48
CA GLN A 50 -11.82 19.70 2.43
C GLN A 50 -11.00 18.59 3.08
N PRO A 51 -11.23 18.27 4.36
CA PRO A 51 -10.54 17.19 5.03
C PRO A 51 -10.93 15.83 4.41
N MET A 52 -9.93 14.98 4.22
CA MET A 52 -10.08 13.59 3.81
C MET A 52 -9.77 12.70 5.01
N THR A 53 -10.67 11.79 5.35
CA THR A 53 -10.47 10.85 6.45
C THR A 53 -9.91 9.54 5.92
N ILE A 54 -8.77 9.12 6.49
CA ILE A 54 -8.17 7.81 6.26
C ILE A 54 -8.47 6.95 7.48
N THR A 55 -9.14 5.82 7.27
CA THR A 55 -9.46 4.86 8.33
C THR A 55 -8.46 3.72 8.34
N PHE A 56 -8.02 3.33 9.53
CA PHE A 56 -7.10 2.24 9.74
C PHE A 56 -7.82 1.04 10.37
N THR A 57 -7.62 -0.12 9.79
CA THR A 57 -8.08 -1.38 10.38
C THR A 57 -6.92 -2.08 11.05
N ARG A 58 -7.02 -2.30 12.37
CA ARG A 58 -6.01 -3.06 13.10
C ARG A 58 -6.14 -4.54 12.73
N ARG A 59 -5.02 -5.15 12.35
CA ARG A 59 -4.93 -6.56 12.02
C ARG A 59 -3.99 -7.27 12.99
N LYS A 60 -4.28 -8.54 13.30
CA LYS A 60 -3.36 -9.42 14.03
C LYS A 60 -2.25 -9.88 13.07
N LEU A 61 -1.09 -10.22 13.61
CA LEU A 61 0.06 -10.62 12.82
C LEU A 61 -0.22 -11.75 11.81
N PRO A 62 -0.95 -12.83 12.13
CA PRO A 62 -1.22 -13.91 11.18
C PRO A 62 -2.33 -13.60 10.16
N GLU A 63 -3.03 -12.48 10.31
CA GLU A 63 -4.11 -12.11 9.39
C GLU A 63 -3.56 -11.51 8.10
N VAL A 64 -4.36 -11.60 7.04
CA VAL A 64 -4.09 -10.92 5.78
C VAL A 64 -4.02 -9.41 6.00
N GLN A 65 -2.96 -8.80 5.51
CA GLN A 65 -2.66 -7.39 5.69
C GLN A 65 -2.50 -6.71 4.34
N GLN A 66 -2.85 -5.43 4.28
CA GLN A 66 -2.54 -4.59 3.14
C GLN A 66 -1.39 -3.65 3.52
N ASN A 67 -0.35 -3.63 2.69
CA ASN A 67 0.81 -2.79 2.88
C ASN A 67 1.02 -1.90 1.67
N THR A 68 1.35 -0.66 1.92
CA THR A 68 1.70 0.30 0.88
C THR A 68 3.21 0.40 0.77
N PHE A 69 3.69 0.61 -0.44
CA PHE A 69 5.09 0.82 -0.73
C PHE A 69 5.26 1.87 -1.82
N ARG A 70 6.42 2.52 -1.81
CA ARG A 70 6.75 3.52 -2.81
C ARG A 70 7.58 2.90 -3.92
N LEU A 71 7.13 3.05 -5.15
CA LEU A 71 7.89 2.69 -6.34
C LEU A 71 8.97 3.73 -6.65
N PRO A 72 10.01 3.36 -7.42
CA PRO A 72 10.91 4.33 -8.02
C PRO A 72 10.10 5.40 -8.78
N GLY A 73 10.43 6.67 -8.61
CA GLY A 73 9.63 7.78 -9.15
C GLY A 73 8.55 8.32 -8.21
N GLY A 74 8.39 7.74 -7.01
CA GLY A 74 7.55 8.29 -5.95
C GLY A 74 6.07 7.89 -5.99
N VAL A 75 5.67 7.07 -6.94
CA VAL A 75 4.31 6.51 -7.00
C VAL A 75 4.12 5.54 -5.84
N VAL A 76 3.00 5.67 -5.13
CA VAL A 76 2.62 4.73 -4.07
C VAL A 76 1.75 3.64 -4.67
N SER A 77 2.13 2.39 -4.41
CA SER A 77 1.34 1.20 -4.72
C SER A 77 1.07 0.42 -3.44
N TYR A 78 0.30 -0.64 -3.55
CA TYR A 78 0.00 -1.50 -2.40
C TYR A 78 0.06 -2.97 -2.78
N ALA A 79 0.17 -3.80 -1.76
CA ALA A 79 0.08 -5.24 -1.89
C ALA A 79 -0.73 -5.81 -0.73
N THR A 80 -1.47 -6.86 -1.01
CA THR A 80 -2.06 -7.72 0.02
C THR A 80 -1.06 -8.81 0.34
N MET A 81 -0.74 -8.96 1.62
CA MET A 81 0.23 -9.95 2.06
C MET A 81 -0.29 -10.72 3.27
N ARG A 82 0.19 -11.94 3.41
CA ARG A 82 -0.03 -12.77 4.58
C ARG A 82 1.31 -13.29 5.09
N PRO A 83 1.60 -13.13 6.38
CA PRO A 83 2.75 -13.75 7.02
C PRO A 83 2.61 -15.28 7.07
N PRO A 84 3.71 -16.00 7.27
CA PRO A 84 3.66 -17.42 7.58
C PRO A 84 2.78 -17.72 8.78
N THR A 85 1.90 -18.71 8.66
CA THR A 85 0.91 -19.04 9.69
C THR A 85 1.29 -20.24 10.55
N SER A 86 2.20 -21.09 10.07
CA SER A 86 2.66 -22.24 10.83
C SER A 86 3.63 -21.84 11.94
N LEU A 87 3.37 -22.32 13.15
CA LEU A 87 4.28 -22.16 14.29
C LEU A 87 5.64 -22.84 14.06
N GLU A 88 5.65 -23.90 13.27
CA GLU A 88 6.87 -24.61 12.90
C GLU A 88 7.85 -23.74 12.10
N CYS A 89 7.32 -22.82 11.28
CA CYS A 89 8.14 -21.89 10.49
C CYS A 89 8.97 -20.94 11.36
N ASN A 90 8.50 -20.67 12.57
CA ASN A 90 9.16 -19.76 13.50
C ASN A 90 10.23 -20.45 14.38
N LYS A 91 10.31 -21.78 14.35
CA LYS A 91 11.30 -22.54 15.17
C LYS A 91 12.72 -22.30 14.67
N ASN A 92 12.93 -22.08 13.39
CA ASN A 92 14.22 -21.76 12.81
C ASN A 92 14.42 -20.22 12.78
N LYS A 93 14.67 -19.65 13.94
CA LYS A 93 15.03 -18.21 14.04
C LYS A 93 16.21 -17.91 13.12
N GLY A 94 15.99 -17.13 12.08
CA GLY A 94 17.02 -16.72 11.13
C GLY A 94 16.97 -17.42 9.75
N ALA A 95 16.13 -18.44 9.57
CA ALA A 95 15.90 -18.99 8.24
C ALA A 95 15.13 -17.99 7.37
N LYS A 96 15.63 -17.78 6.16
CA LYS A 96 14.91 -17.00 5.16
C LYS A 96 13.74 -17.81 4.67
N LEU A 97 12.52 -17.33 4.90
CA LEU A 97 11.33 -17.98 4.42
C LEU A 97 11.08 -17.61 2.95
N PRO A 98 10.54 -18.53 2.14
CA PRO A 98 10.20 -18.24 0.76
C PRO A 98 9.06 -17.20 0.67
N VAL A 99 9.00 -16.52 -0.48
CA VAL A 99 7.90 -15.62 -0.84
C VAL A 99 7.14 -16.24 -2.00
N LEU A 100 5.86 -16.46 -1.81
CA LEU A 100 4.93 -16.85 -2.86
C LEU A 100 4.31 -15.58 -3.45
N LEU A 101 4.58 -15.34 -4.72
CA LEU A 101 4.04 -14.21 -5.45
C LEU A 101 2.78 -14.65 -6.20
N GLY A 102 1.63 -14.08 -5.83
CA GLY A 102 0.38 -14.23 -6.54
C GLY A 102 0.12 -13.01 -7.43
N LEU A 103 -0.29 -13.25 -8.65
CA LEU A 103 -0.67 -12.19 -9.59
C LEU A 103 -2.19 -12.24 -9.77
N HIS A 104 -2.86 -11.13 -9.53
CA HIS A 104 -4.31 -11.04 -9.77
C HIS A 104 -4.62 -10.97 -11.27
N GLY A 105 -5.84 -11.35 -11.64
CA GLY A 105 -6.34 -11.27 -13.02
C GLY A 105 -6.68 -9.84 -13.45
N ALA A 106 -6.94 -9.68 -14.75
CA ALA A 106 -7.45 -8.41 -15.29
C ALA A 106 -8.79 -8.03 -14.62
N GLY A 107 -8.95 -6.78 -14.27
CA GLY A 107 -10.15 -6.27 -13.60
C GLY A 107 -10.25 -6.62 -12.11
N GLN A 108 -9.23 -7.24 -11.53
CA GLN A 108 -9.14 -7.53 -10.09
C GLN A 108 -8.14 -6.59 -9.43
N ALA A 109 -8.36 -6.31 -8.17
CA ALA A 109 -7.44 -5.58 -7.31
C ALA A 109 -6.82 -6.52 -6.27
N ALA A 110 -5.60 -6.25 -5.85
CA ALA A 110 -4.96 -7.01 -4.77
C ALA A 110 -5.74 -6.94 -3.44
N SER A 111 -6.59 -5.93 -3.28
CA SER A 111 -7.46 -5.73 -2.11
C SER A 111 -8.81 -6.44 -2.20
N ASP A 112 -9.12 -7.11 -3.29
CA ASP A 112 -10.41 -7.75 -3.48
C ASP A 112 -10.66 -8.85 -2.43
N GLU A 113 -11.92 -8.98 -2.03
CA GLU A 113 -12.33 -9.94 -0.99
C GLU A 113 -11.99 -11.37 -1.38
N ILE A 114 -12.06 -11.71 -2.66
CA ILE A 114 -11.67 -13.04 -3.15
C ILE A 114 -10.21 -13.38 -2.84
N ILE A 115 -9.30 -12.40 -2.97
CA ILE A 115 -7.88 -12.58 -2.65
C ILE A 115 -7.72 -12.83 -1.15
N ARG A 116 -8.44 -12.07 -0.32
CA ARG A 116 -8.41 -12.24 1.14
C ARG A 116 -8.95 -13.60 1.55
N THR A 117 -10.11 -13.98 1.05
CA THR A 117 -10.74 -15.27 1.35
C THR A 117 -9.84 -16.44 0.94
N MET A 118 -9.23 -16.35 -0.23
CA MET A 118 -8.29 -17.36 -0.71
C MET A 118 -7.07 -17.48 0.21
N LEU A 119 -6.49 -16.35 0.63
CA LEU A 119 -5.34 -16.34 1.54
C LEU A 119 -5.70 -16.82 2.95
N ASP A 120 -6.88 -16.45 3.47
CA ASP A 120 -7.33 -16.88 4.80
C ASP A 120 -7.69 -18.37 4.83
N GLY A 121 -8.12 -18.93 3.70
CA GLY A 121 -8.45 -20.36 3.59
C GLY A 121 -7.25 -21.29 3.58
N VAL A 122 -6.04 -20.77 3.45
CA VAL A 122 -4.84 -21.61 3.44
C VAL A 122 -4.21 -21.65 4.84
N SER A 123 -4.16 -22.82 5.45
CA SER A 123 -3.47 -23.06 6.72
C SER A 123 -2.03 -23.55 6.50
N ASP A 124 -1.20 -23.39 7.53
CA ASP A 124 0.13 -24.00 7.67
C ASP A 124 1.15 -23.73 6.54
N ILE A 125 1.09 -22.56 5.94
CA ILE A 125 2.09 -22.15 4.96
C ILE A 125 3.33 -21.58 5.66
N CYS A 126 4.49 -22.18 5.39
CA CYS A 126 5.82 -21.66 5.76
C CYS A 126 6.39 -20.69 4.72
N ALA A 127 5.59 -19.75 4.25
CA ALA A 127 5.98 -18.76 3.27
C ALA A 127 5.25 -17.44 3.52
N TRP A 128 5.88 -16.35 3.10
CA TRP A 128 5.18 -15.09 2.89
C TRP A 128 4.38 -15.20 1.60
N THR A 129 3.11 -14.85 1.62
CA THR A 129 2.31 -14.70 0.40
C THR A 129 2.13 -13.24 0.09
N LEU A 130 2.35 -12.84 -1.16
CA LEU A 130 2.32 -11.46 -1.60
C LEU A 130 1.51 -11.34 -2.90
N PHE A 131 0.48 -10.50 -2.88
CA PHE A 131 -0.32 -10.12 -4.04
C PHE A 131 -0.15 -8.62 -4.27
N PRO A 132 0.78 -8.18 -5.13
CA PRO A 132 0.95 -6.78 -5.44
C PRO A 132 -0.16 -6.27 -6.35
N SER A 133 -0.54 -5.02 -6.18
CA SER A 133 -1.42 -4.33 -7.12
C SER A 133 -0.67 -3.94 -8.38
N GLY A 134 -1.27 -4.17 -9.54
CA GLY A 134 -0.79 -3.63 -10.81
C GLY A 134 -0.90 -2.10 -10.87
N VAL A 135 -0.25 -1.50 -11.85
CA VAL A 135 -0.23 -0.04 -12.01
C VAL A 135 -1.53 0.47 -12.63
N THR A 136 -2.21 -0.35 -13.42
CA THR A 136 -3.53 -0.05 -13.98
C THR A 136 -4.43 -1.28 -13.94
N PRO A 137 -5.73 -1.14 -13.63
CA PRO A 137 -6.64 -2.28 -13.48
C PRO A 137 -7.11 -2.90 -14.82
N TRP A 138 -6.67 -2.39 -15.97
CA TRP A 138 -7.32 -2.67 -17.25
C TRP A 138 -6.51 -3.39 -18.31
N SER A 139 -5.21 -3.53 -18.16
CA SER A 139 -4.41 -4.16 -19.22
C SER A 139 -3.55 -5.29 -18.66
N GLY A 140 -3.56 -6.45 -19.33
CA GLY A 140 -2.59 -7.51 -19.09
C GLY A 140 -1.12 -7.09 -19.30
N ASP A 141 -0.91 -5.83 -19.71
CA ASP A 141 0.40 -5.21 -19.86
C ASP A 141 0.95 -4.62 -18.54
N ASP A 142 0.16 -4.56 -17.49
CA ASP A 142 0.56 -3.99 -16.20
C ASP A 142 1.79 -4.67 -15.60
N TRP A 143 1.88 -5.97 -15.76
CA TRP A 143 3.01 -6.77 -15.29
C TRP A 143 4.26 -6.61 -16.16
N ARG A 144 4.13 -6.22 -17.43
CA ARG A 144 5.28 -5.94 -18.31
C ARG A 144 6.01 -4.65 -17.91
N ARG A 145 5.29 -3.66 -17.40
CA ARG A 145 5.90 -2.43 -16.87
C ARG A 145 6.69 -2.66 -15.59
N PHE A 146 6.39 -3.69 -14.81
CA PHE A 146 7.21 -4.09 -13.68
C PHE A 146 8.63 -4.50 -14.07
N ARG A 147 8.80 -5.09 -15.29
CA ARG A 147 10.11 -5.42 -15.85
C ARG A 147 10.92 -4.21 -16.31
N SER A 148 10.26 -3.14 -16.73
CA SER A 148 10.94 -1.94 -17.24
C SER A 148 11.38 -0.96 -16.16
N LEU A 149 11.00 -1.17 -14.91
CA LEU A 149 11.39 -0.34 -13.77
C LEU A 149 12.71 -0.79 -13.12
N GLY A 150 13.45 -1.65 -13.79
CA GLY A 150 14.84 -1.97 -13.49
C GLY A 150 15.05 -2.66 -12.15
N CYS A 151 15.18 -3.96 -12.19
CA CYS A 151 16.08 -4.66 -11.28
C CYS A 151 17.48 -4.60 -11.86
#